data_667e8dfc00ad638d297d4a3a35c00065
#
_entry.id   667e8dfc00ad638d297d4a3a35c00065
#
_cell.length_a   1.000
_cell.length_b   1.000
_cell.length_c   1.000
_cell.angle_alpha   90.00
_cell.angle_beta   90.00
_cell.angle_gamma   90.00
#
_symmetry.space_group_name_H-M   'P 1'
#
loop_
_entity.id
_entity.type
_entity.pdbx_description
1 polymer ?
#
loop_
_entity_poly.entity_id
_entity_poly.type
_entity_poly.pdbx_seq_one_letter_code
_entity_poly.pdbx_strand_id
1 'polypeptide(L)'
;MISLLDVAERLRSGPRLDEKAWGLGLFKKLQALTATYALQQTGPERFYEVDDAYADALFQAAVDLLVDLGVYCTTTHRTVRFSEDEVREAAREAPAEVTVGAGRDQRVWRKRALEDRRPPSIDVSGHGPWSDALIPLPLIIRELARHPRVDLVEGYMYARIEGREVHGLPLCAYAARRSLDQIRQGLAMAGRRGLAITYYPVLTNAFALIAPLDEARGLRRTDGVLLTILPDLTIEEDLVAAALVYEEAGCYRQCGGTGTGPFGGAVEGRMIESVAGPLAAWIVYRDTLLSAGGAAPVSPLPRKGTVGLHQSPASASRGAAWQSFAVQHALRRNTNQIYYSIIWGESVGLDDLISEDYLLRVALSSIRSTLLGLNFRVGCTNPPTFTSWVVETSDAAIKSQLTLPAFDELAARITREKLRDPPAHTHRDKRMLIYGQNPHAFLQAGLQAYDWYRQAPTKAYLRNERRARQYLQNLGVDLG
;
A
#
# COMPACT_ATOMS: atom_id res chain seq x y z
N MET A 1 -13.35 22.47 6.10
CA MET A 1 -12.68 21.61 5.07
C MET A 1 -13.36 21.78 3.72
N ILE A 2 -12.60 21.87 2.61
CA ILE A 2 -13.14 21.92 1.24
C ILE A 2 -14.05 20.70 0.99
N SER A 3 -15.21 20.90 0.34
CA SER A 3 -16.09 19.77 -0.01
C SER A 3 -15.58 18.99 -1.24
N LEU A 4 -15.99 17.73 -1.39
CA LEU A 4 -15.69 16.97 -2.61
C LEU A 4 -16.37 17.57 -3.86
N LEU A 5 -17.50 18.26 -3.69
CA LEU A 5 -18.16 18.99 -4.79
C LEU A 5 -17.29 20.16 -5.26
N ASP A 6 -16.67 20.91 -4.33
CA ASP A 6 -15.74 21.99 -4.69
C ASP A 6 -14.49 21.44 -5.41
N VAL A 7 -14.01 20.28 -5.00
CA VAL A 7 -12.91 19.58 -5.71
C VAL A 7 -13.35 19.23 -7.14
N ALA A 8 -14.54 18.64 -7.30
CA ALA A 8 -15.09 18.30 -8.61
C ALA A 8 -15.30 19.53 -9.51
N GLU A 9 -15.71 20.66 -8.94
CA GLU A 9 -15.82 21.93 -9.69
C GLU A 9 -14.44 22.44 -10.12
N ARG A 10 -13.45 22.41 -9.23
CA ARG A 10 -12.07 22.81 -9.56
C ARG A 10 -11.45 21.93 -10.63
N LEU A 11 -11.83 20.65 -10.73
CA LEU A 11 -11.43 19.76 -11.84
C LEU A 11 -11.91 20.24 -13.21
N ARG A 12 -13.00 21.01 -13.25
CA ARG A 12 -13.60 21.55 -14.49
C ARG A 12 -13.23 23.00 -14.75
N SER A 13 -12.99 23.78 -13.71
CA SER A 13 -12.70 25.22 -13.79
C SER A 13 -11.23 25.57 -13.63
N GLY A 14 -10.42 24.70 -13.05
CA GLY A 14 -8.99 24.92 -12.78
C GLY A 14 -8.16 25.18 -14.05
N PRO A 15 -6.95 25.72 -13.90
CA PRO A 15 -6.06 26.01 -15.03
C PRO A 15 -5.75 24.76 -15.87
N ARG A 16 -5.83 24.88 -17.20
CA ARG A 16 -5.39 23.82 -18.11
C ARG A 16 -3.87 23.78 -18.17
N LEU A 17 -3.34 22.56 -18.19
CA LEU A 17 -1.92 22.29 -18.26
C LEU A 17 -1.65 21.01 -19.06
N ASP A 18 -0.62 21.04 -19.86
CA ASP A 18 -0.13 19.83 -20.54
C ASP A 18 0.58 18.90 -19.55
N GLU A 19 0.44 17.59 -19.72
CA GLU A 19 1.03 16.58 -18.81
C GLU A 19 2.56 16.67 -18.70
N LYS A 20 3.25 17.01 -19.80
CA LYS A 20 4.71 17.19 -19.76
C LYS A 20 5.07 18.47 -19.00
N ALA A 21 4.27 19.53 -19.17
CA ALA A 21 4.45 20.78 -18.44
C ALA A 21 4.20 20.56 -16.94
N TRP A 22 3.20 19.73 -16.57
CA TRP A 22 2.98 19.30 -15.19
C TRP A 22 4.22 18.60 -14.62
N GLY A 23 4.70 17.53 -15.26
CA GLY A 23 5.89 16.78 -14.80
C GLY A 23 7.13 17.65 -14.65
N LEU A 24 7.38 18.55 -15.59
CA LEU A 24 8.50 19.50 -15.50
C LEU A 24 8.31 20.52 -14.36
N GLY A 25 7.08 21.03 -14.18
CA GLY A 25 6.73 21.96 -13.11
C GLY A 25 6.93 21.31 -11.74
N LEU A 26 6.42 20.09 -11.57
CA LEU A 26 6.57 19.29 -10.36
C LEU A 26 8.06 19.07 -10.03
N PHE A 27 8.86 18.63 -11.00
CA PHE A 27 10.29 18.41 -10.80
C PHE A 27 11.02 19.69 -10.33
N LYS A 28 10.79 20.83 -11.01
CA LYS A 28 11.40 22.12 -10.64
C LYS A 28 10.95 22.57 -9.24
N LYS A 29 9.68 22.40 -8.91
CA LYS A 29 9.14 22.78 -7.60
C LYS A 29 9.74 21.93 -6.49
N LEU A 30 9.87 20.62 -6.68
CA LEU A 30 10.50 19.72 -5.73
C LEU A 30 11.97 20.11 -5.47
N GLN A 31 12.73 20.45 -6.51
CA GLN A 31 14.10 20.93 -6.33
C GLN A 31 14.16 22.23 -5.53
N ALA A 32 13.28 23.20 -5.84
CA ALA A 32 13.21 24.46 -5.13
C ALA A 32 12.85 24.27 -3.65
N LEU A 33 11.83 23.46 -3.34
CA LEU A 33 11.41 23.17 -1.98
C LEU A 33 12.49 22.42 -1.19
N THR A 34 13.16 21.45 -1.81
CA THR A 34 14.29 20.74 -1.19
C THR A 34 15.41 21.72 -0.78
N ALA A 35 15.70 22.72 -1.61
CA ALA A 35 16.68 23.74 -1.28
C ALA A 35 16.17 24.72 -0.21
N THR A 36 14.92 25.20 -0.33
CA THR A 36 14.33 26.16 0.59
C THR A 36 14.26 25.63 2.03
N TYR A 37 13.91 24.36 2.19
CA TYR A 37 13.76 23.71 3.49
C TYR A 37 15.00 22.92 3.94
N ALA A 38 16.11 23.04 3.20
CA ALA A 38 17.37 22.34 3.50
C ALA A 38 17.20 20.83 3.72
N LEU A 39 16.36 20.19 2.91
CA LEU A 39 16.02 18.77 3.03
C LEU A 39 17.07 17.81 2.43
N GLN A 40 18.30 18.27 2.22
CA GLN A 40 19.39 17.43 1.72
C GLN A 40 19.75 16.37 2.77
N GLN A 41 19.94 15.16 2.30
CA GLN A 41 20.34 14.05 3.16
C GLN A 41 21.79 14.21 3.60
N THR A 42 22.01 14.41 4.88
CA THR A 42 23.33 14.33 5.51
C THR A 42 23.52 12.93 6.09
N GLY A 43 23.69 11.92 5.29
CA GLY A 43 24.01 10.53 5.62
C GLY A 43 23.86 10.11 7.09
N PRO A 44 22.65 9.88 7.61
CA PRO A 44 22.46 9.56 9.03
C PRO A 44 23.16 8.22 9.35
N GLU A 45 23.79 8.14 10.52
CA GLU A 45 24.39 6.89 11.00
C GLU A 45 23.31 5.83 11.22
N ARG A 46 22.09 6.26 11.60
CA ARG A 46 20.95 5.39 11.93
C ARG A 46 19.70 5.81 11.19
N PHE A 47 18.95 4.85 10.70
CA PHE A 47 17.77 5.13 9.85
C PHE A 47 16.64 5.84 10.62
N TYR A 48 16.60 5.75 11.94
CA TYR A 48 15.56 6.36 12.79
C TYR A 48 15.98 7.71 13.39
N GLU A 49 17.13 8.25 13.01
CA GLU A 49 17.58 9.58 13.46
C GLU A 49 17.03 10.65 12.52
N VAL A 50 15.84 11.14 12.84
CA VAL A 50 15.19 12.29 12.22
C VAL A 50 14.67 13.17 13.34
N ASP A 51 15.16 14.40 13.43
CA ASP A 51 14.66 15.35 14.42
C ASP A 51 13.29 15.93 14.04
N ASP A 52 12.61 16.49 15.02
CA ASP A 52 11.28 17.07 14.84
C ASP A 52 11.29 18.26 13.88
N ALA A 53 12.37 19.05 13.87
CA ALA A 53 12.49 20.21 13.00
C ALA A 53 12.58 19.80 11.53
N TYR A 54 13.34 18.74 11.23
CA TYR A 54 13.41 18.19 9.88
C TYR A 54 12.05 17.62 9.44
N ALA A 55 11.37 16.89 10.33
CA ALA A 55 10.04 16.32 10.04
C ALA A 55 9.00 17.43 9.78
N ASP A 56 9.01 18.50 10.56
CA ASP A 56 8.11 19.65 10.38
C ASP A 56 8.45 20.44 9.11
N ALA A 57 9.73 20.60 8.77
CA ALA A 57 10.18 21.23 7.52
C ALA A 57 9.73 20.40 6.29
N LEU A 58 9.87 19.08 6.36
CA LEU A 58 9.40 18.18 5.31
C LEU A 58 7.88 18.25 5.13
N PHE A 59 7.13 18.31 6.23
CA PHE A 59 5.68 18.49 6.18
C PHE A 59 5.30 19.84 5.56
N GLN A 60 5.96 20.94 5.97
CA GLN A 60 5.70 22.26 5.41
C GLN A 60 6.01 22.31 3.91
N ALA A 61 7.11 21.71 3.46
CA ALA A 61 7.43 21.60 2.04
C ALA A 61 6.32 20.87 1.24
N ALA A 62 5.68 19.85 1.83
CA ALA A 62 4.56 19.16 1.22
C ALA A 62 3.28 20.03 1.18
N VAL A 63 3.03 20.82 2.21
CA VAL A 63 1.95 21.83 2.21
C VAL A 63 2.16 22.83 1.10
N ASP A 64 3.35 23.42 1.00
CA ASP A 64 3.69 24.40 -0.04
C ASP A 64 3.60 23.81 -1.45
N LEU A 65 3.95 22.53 -1.62
CA LEU A 65 3.78 21.83 -2.88
C LEU A 65 2.31 21.79 -3.31
N LEU A 66 1.40 21.44 -2.38
CA LEU A 66 -0.03 21.37 -2.65
C LEU A 66 -0.68 22.74 -2.85
N VAL A 67 -0.18 23.78 -2.19
CA VAL A 67 -0.65 25.16 -2.37
C VAL A 67 -0.21 25.70 -3.73
N ASP A 68 1.03 25.52 -4.10
CA ASP A 68 1.60 26.12 -5.33
C ASP A 68 1.21 25.36 -6.60
N LEU A 69 1.22 24.04 -6.56
CA LEU A 69 0.91 23.20 -7.72
C LEU A 69 -0.42 22.45 -7.58
N GLY A 70 -0.74 21.93 -6.40
CA GLY A 70 -1.91 21.10 -6.18
C GLY A 70 -1.75 19.69 -6.73
N VAL A 71 -2.82 19.18 -7.34
CA VAL A 71 -2.85 17.89 -8.03
C VAL A 71 -3.24 18.08 -9.50
N TYR A 72 -2.84 17.15 -10.36
CA TYR A 72 -3.13 17.20 -11.79
C TYR A 72 -4.13 16.13 -12.19
N CYS A 73 -5.21 16.53 -12.83
CA CYS A 73 -6.20 15.62 -13.38
C CYS A 73 -5.84 15.23 -14.81
N THR A 74 -5.59 13.94 -15.01
CA THR A 74 -5.18 13.40 -16.32
C THR A 74 -6.33 13.36 -17.33
N THR A 75 -7.59 13.30 -16.87
CA THR A 75 -8.77 13.25 -17.73
C THR A 75 -9.23 14.62 -18.20
N THR A 76 -9.15 15.63 -17.34
CA THR A 76 -9.55 17.02 -17.70
C THR A 76 -8.39 17.88 -18.17
N HIS A 77 -7.15 17.43 -18.00
CA HIS A 77 -5.91 18.18 -18.24
C HIS A 77 -5.88 19.51 -17.47
N ARG A 78 -6.27 19.46 -16.19
CA ARG A 78 -6.34 20.63 -15.31
C ARG A 78 -5.65 20.37 -13.98
N THR A 79 -5.24 21.46 -13.33
CA THR A 79 -4.70 21.44 -11.97
C THR A 79 -5.77 21.87 -10.98
N VAL A 80 -5.78 21.20 -9.82
CA VAL A 80 -6.60 21.56 -8.66
C VAL A 80 -5.67 22.00 -7.56
N ARG A 81 -5.69 23.29 -7.22
CA ARG A 81 -4.88 23.88 -6.14
C ARG A 81 -5.69 24.02 -4.87
N PHE A 82 -5.00 24.04 -3.76
CA PHE A 82 -5.58 24.17 -2.43
C PHE A 82 -5.00 25.39 -1.73
N SER A 83 -5.76 26.03 -0.85
CA SER A 83 -5.20 27.00 0.07
C SER A 83 -4.42 26.31 1.19
N GLU A 84 -3.54 27.03 1.85
CA GLU A 84 -2.80 26.49 3.01
C GLU A 84 -3.76 26.03 4.12
N ASP A 85 -4.82 26.83 4.37
CA ASP A 85 -5.84 26.49 5.36
C ASP A 85 -6.57 25.19 5.02
N GLU A 86 -6.94 24.96 3.75
CA GLU A 86 -7.57 23.71 3.31
C GLU A 86 -6.68 22.49 3.54
N VAL A 87 -5.36 22.60 3.27
CA VAL A 87 -4.41 21.51 3.47
C VAL A 87 -4.21 21.24 4.97
N ARG A 88 -4.03 22.29 5.77
CA ARG A 88 -3.82 22.13 7.23
C ARG A 88 -5.07 21.64 7.95
N GLU A 89 -6.24 22.11 7.55
CA GLU A 89 -7.50 21.62 8.06
C GLU A 89 -7.69 20.13 7.74
N ALA A 90 -7.42 19.72 6.50
CA ALA A 90 -7.46 18.32 6.08
C ALA A 90 -6.54 17.44 6.93
N ALA A 91 -5.32 17.90 7.22
CA ALA A 91 -4.38 17.16 8.06
C ALA A 91 -4.90 16.92 9.50
N ARG A 92 -5.64 17.88 10.06
CA ARG A 92 -6.22 17.81 11.41
C ARG A 92 -7.52 17.02 11.48
N GLU A 93 -8.37 17.14 10.46
CA GLU A 93 -9.73 16.56 10.44
C GLU A 93 -9.77 15.12 9.96
N ALA A 94 -8.70 14.61 9.36
CA ALA A 94 -8.63 13.21 8.99
C ALA A 94 -8.89 12.31 10.21
N PRO A 95 -9.71 11.25 10.06
CA PRO A 95 -10.09 10.43 11.19
C PRO A 95 -8.89 9.61 11.69
N ALA A 96 -8.70 9.58 13.02
CA ALA A 96 -7.71 8.74 13.68
C ALA A 96 -8.19 7.29 13.89
N GLU A 97 -9.47 7.03 13.64
CA GLU A 97 -10.09 5.71 13.75
C GLU A 97 -11.10 5.51 12.62
N VAL A 98 -11.18 4.27 12.11
CA VAL A 98 -12.21 3.85 11.17
C VAL A 98 -12.72 2.47 11.54
N THR A 99 -14.04 2.30 11.54
CA THR A 99 -14.68 1.02 11.79
C THR A 99 -14.91 0.29 10.47
N VAL A 100 -14.45 -0.95 10.39
CA VAL A 100 -14.57 -1.80 9.21
C VAL A 100 -15.24 -3.13 9.58
N GLY A 101 -15.94 -3.75 8.63
CA GLY A 101 -16.64 -5.00 8.82
C GLY A 101 -17.90 -4.92 9.70
N ALA A 102 -18.52 -6.06 10.00
CA ALA A 102 -19.79 -6.13 10.69
C ALA A 102 -19.88 -7.32 11.65
N GLY A 103 -20.72 -7.19 12.68
CA GLY A 103 -20.97 -8.23 13.68
C GLY A 103 -19.69 -8.67 14.40
N ARG A 104 -19.45 -9.97 14.51
CA ARG A 104 -18.26 -10.51 15.19
C ARG A 104 -16.93 -10.20 14.46
N ASP A 105 -17.01 -9.86 13.19
CA ASP A 105 -15.86 -9.54 12.35
C ASP A 105 -15.59 -8.04 12.28
N GLN A 106 -16.36 -7.22 13.02
CA GLN A 106 -16.12 -5.79 13.10
C GLN A 106 -14.77 -5.49 13.76
N ARG A 107 -14.02 -4.58 13.21
CA ARG A 107 -12.72 -4.12 13.71
C ARG A 107 -12.63 -2.60 13.65
N VAL A 108 -11.72 -2.03 14.45
CA VAL A 108 -11.41 -0.61 14.43
C VAL A 108 -9.94 -0.44 14.06
N TRP A 109 -9.71 0.12 12.91
CA TRP A 109 -8.38 0.56 12.50
C TRP A 109 -8.07 1.88 13.19
N ARG A 110 -6.83 2.01 13.67
CA ARG A 110 -6.41 3.19 14.43
C ARG A 110 -5.07 3.70 13.97
N LYS A 111 -4.88 5.01 14.11
CA LYS A 111 -3.55 5.60 14.10
C LYS A 111 -2.72 4.98 15.22
N ARG A 112 -1.48 4.62 14.90
CA ARG A 112 -0.54 3.99 15.84
C ARG A 112 0.66 4.92 16.08
N ALA A 113 1.26 4.81 17.26
CA ALA A 113 2.48 5.53 17.63
C ALA A 113 3.74 4.75 17.20
N LEU A 114 4.91 5.41 17.26
CA LEU A 114 6.20 4.71 17.22
C LEU A 114 6.26 3.70 18.36
N GLU A 115 6.78 2.51 18.04
CA GLU A 115 6.97 1.42 19.01
C GLU A 115 5.66 1.05 19.76
N ASP A 116 4.51 1.28 19.13
CA ASP A 116 3.19 0.96 19.67
C ASP A 116 3.09 -0.54 19.99
N ARG A 117 2.75 -0.87 21.23
CA ARG A 117 2.63 -2.25 21.71
C ARG A 117 1.29 -2.91 21.34
N ARG A 118 0.36 -2.16 20.77
CA ARG A 118 -0.84 -2.74 20.19
C ARG A 118 -0.50 -3.42 18.88
N PRO A 119 -1.07 -4.59 18.60
CA PRO A 119 -0.89 -5.23 17.30
C PRO A 119 -1.38 -4.36 16.14
N PRO A 120 -0.70 -4.36 14.99
CA PRO A 120 -1.20 -3.68 13.80
C PRO A 120 -2.49 -4.32 13.27
N SER A 121 -3.36 -3.52 12.68
CA SER A 121 -4.48 -3.99 11.87
C SER A 121 -3.98 -4.53 10.53
N ILE A 122 -4.69 -5.54 9.98
CA ILE A 122 -4.21 -6.30 8.83
C ILE A 122 -5.25 -6.35 7.71
N ASP A 123 -4.88 -5.77 6.59
CA ASP A 123 -5.49 -5.93 5.28
C ASP A 123 -4.78 -7.06 4.53
N VAL A 124 -5.51 -7.94 3.90
CA VAL A 124 -4.95 -8.95 3.00
C VAL A 124 -5.49 -8.75 1.59
N SER A 125 -4.60 -8.75 0.63
CA SER A 125 -4.98 -8.54 -0.75
C SER A 125 -5.21 -9.87 -1.47
N GLY A 126 -6.47 -10.17 -1.76
CA GLY A 126 -6.90 -11.31 -2.58
C GLY A 126 -6.86 -10.96 -4.05
N HIS A 127 -5.74 -11.12 -4.67
CA HIS A 127 -5.56 -10.78 -6.08
C HIS A 127 -6.35 -11.62 -7.03
N GLY A 128 -6.88 -10.87 -7.90
CA GLY A 128 -7.17 -10.73 -8.91
C GLY A 128 -7.59 -11.14 -10.25
N PRO A 129 -7.45 -10.31 -11.24
CA PRO A 129 -8.00 -10.57 -12.58
C PRO A 129 -7.43 -11.81 -13.29
N TRP A 130 -6.43 -12.43 -12.75
CA TRP A 130 -5.73 -13.59 -13.28
C TRP A 130 -5.86 -14.86 -12.43
N SER A 131 -6.48 -14.76 -11.25
CA SER A 131 -6.58 -15.88 -10.31
C SER A 131 -7.62 -16.92 -10.75
N ASP A 132 -8.64 -16.51 -11.51
CA ASP A 132 -9.70 -17.40 -11.98
C ASP A 132 -9.19 -18.49 -12.94
N ALA A 133 -8.07 -18.24 -13.63
CA ALA A 133 -7.47 -19.22 -14.54
C ALA A 133 -6.74 -20.38 -13.84
N LEU A 134 -6.24 -20.17 -12.61
CA LEU A 134 -5.45 -21.16 -11.87
C LEU A 134 -6.15 -21.63 -10.60
N ILE A 135 -6.69 -20.67 -9.82
CA ILE A 135 -7.34 -20.92 -8.55
C ILE A 135 -8.60 -20.06 -8.49
N PRO A 136 -9.76 -20.64 -8.22
CA PRO A 136 -11.01 -19.88 -8.09
C PRO A 136 -10.92 -18.82 -6.99
N LEU A 137 -11.34 -17.59 -7.27
CA LEU A 137 -11.30 -16.46 -6.33
C LEU A 137 -11.92 -16.79 -4.94
N PRO A 138 -13.05 -17.50 -4.84
CA PRO A 138 -13.58 -17.88 -3.53
C PRO A 138 -12.62 -18.72 -2.68
N LEU A 139 -11.81 -19.58 -3.29
CA LEU A 139 -10.82 -20.38 -2.56
C LEU A 139 -9.68 -19.50 -2.02
N ILE A 140 -9.22 -18.56 -2.82
CA ILE A 140 -8.19 -17.59 -2.40
C ILE A 140 -8.71 -16.78 -1.21
N ILE A 141 -9.88 -16.17 -1.36
CA ILE A 141 -10.49 -15.33 -0.31
C ILE A 141 -10.74 -16.16 0.97
N ARG A 142 -11.24 -17.39 0.83
CA ARG A 142 -11.42 -18.29 1.98
C ARG A 142 -10.14 -18.46 2.78
N GLU A 143 -9.04 -18.79 2.11
CA GLU A 143 -7.78 -19.10 2.79
C GLU A 143 -7.17 -17.84 3.42
N LEU A 144 -7.21 -16.70 2.74
CA LEU A 144 -6.73 -15.44 3.29
C LEU A 144 -7.57 -14.97 4.47
N ALA A 145 -8.90 -15.10 4.39
CA ALA A 145 -9.82 -14.67 5.44
C ALA A 145 -9.84 -15.59 6.69
N ARG A 146 -9.30 -16.80 6.61
CA ARG A 146 -9.29 -17.75 7.75
C ARG A 146 -8.40 -17.29 8.89
N HIS A 147 -7.37 -16.52 8.62
CA HIS A 147 -6.48 -16.06 9.68
C HIS A 147 -7.22 -15.09 10.61
N PRO A 148 -7.25 -15.36 11.95
CA PRO A 148 -8.10 -14.60 12.89
C PRO A 148 -7.70 -13.12 13.04
N ARG A 149 -6.45 -12.78 12.72
CA ARG A 149 -5.90 -11.43 12.79
C ARG A 149 -6.16 -10.59 11.53
N VAL A 150 -6.76 -11.16 10.49
CA VAL A 150 -7.16 -10.43 9.31
C VAL A 150 -8.41 -9.60 9.61
N ASP A 151 -8.35 -8.31 9.35
CA ASP A 151 -9.41 -7.34 9.65
C ASP A 151 -10.23 -6.97 8.43
N LEU A 152 -9.62 -7.04 7.24
CA LEU A 152 -10.30 -6.81 5.98
C LEU A 152 -9.62 -7.56 4.83
N VAL A 153 -10.36 -7.75 3.75
CA VAL A 153 -9.86 -8.37 2.51
C VAL A 153 -10.03 -7.39 1.37
N GLU A 154 -8.94 -7.10 0.68
CA GLU A 154 -9.01 -6.39 -0.58
C GLU A 154 -9.38 -7.35 -1.71
N GLY A 155 -10.46 -7.05 -2.40
CA GLY A 155 -10.99 -7.85 -3.49
C GLY A 155 -10.96 -7.13 -4.83
N TYR A 156 -10.42 -7.80 -5.84
CA TYR A 156 -10.25 -7.25 -7.19
C TYR A 156 -11.41 -7.59 -8.11
N MET A 157 -11.70 -6.67 -9.02
CA MET A 157 -12.62 -6.94 -10.13
C MET A 157 -11.96 -7.85 -11.15
N TYR A 158 -12.72 -8.75 -11.74
CA TYR A 158 -12.27 -9.55 -12.88
C TYR A 158 -11.96 -8.64 -14.09
N ALA A 159 -10.78 -8.80 -14.68
CA ALA A 159 -10.42 -8.16 -15.95
C ALA A 159 -10.99 -8.93 -17.15
N ARG A 160 -11.28 -10.23 -16.97
CA ARG A 160 -11.86 -11.12 -17.98
C ARG A 160 -12.96 -11.96 -17.39
N ILE A 161 -14.01 -12.21 -18.17
CA ILE A 161 -15.08 -13.14 -17.84
C ILE A 161 -15.23 -14.11 -19.01
N GLU A 162 -15.10 -15.41 -18.74
CA GLU A 162 -15.16 -16.46 -19.76
C GLU A 162 -14.24 -16.15 -20.96
N GLY A 163 -13.03 -15.70 -20.68
CA GLY A 163 -12.03 -15.33 -21.66
C GLY A 163 -12.24 -13.98 -22.36
N ARG A 164 -13.36 -13.29 -22.12
CA ARG A 164 -13.67 -11.99 -22.73
C ARG A 164 -13.14 -10.86 -21.84
N GLU A 165 -12.44 -9.91 -22.45
CA GLU A 165 -12.03 -8.71 -21.75
C GLU A 165 -13.23 -7.82 -21.43
N VAL A 166 -13.24 -7.26 -20.22
CA VAL A 166 -14.30 -6.36 -19.74
C VAL A 166 -13.85 -4.90 -19.70
N HIS A 167 -12.61 -4.66 -20.06
CA HIS A 167 -11.96 -3.36 -19.99
C HIS A 167 -12.68 -2.30 -20.83
N GLY A 168 -12.95 -1.13 -20.22
CA GLY A 168 -13.55 0.01 -20.91
C GLY A 168 -15.00 -0.17 -21.38
N LEU A 169 -15.64 -1.30 -21.09
CA LEU A 169 -16.99 -1.62 -21.54
C LEU A 169 -18.00 -1.54 -20.36
N PRO A 170 -19.29 -1.29 -20.63
CA PRO A 170 -20.35 -1.43 -19.61
C PRO A 170 -20.38 -2.82 -18.95
N LEU A 171 -19.83 -3.84 -19.62
CA LEU A 171 -19.65 -5.19 -19.09
C LEU A 171 -18.83 -5.22 -17.79
N CYS A 172 -18.01 -4.20 -17.51
CA CYS A 172 -17.27 -4.09 -16.26
C CYS A 172 -18.20 -3.95 -15.05
N ALA A 173 -19.42 -3.42 -15.18
CA ALA A 173 -20.41 -3.42 -14.11
C ALA A 173 -20.82 -4.85 -13.71
N TYR A 174 -21.03 -5.73 -14.70
CA TYR A 174 -21.29 -7.14 -14.45
C TYR A 174 -20.08 -7.84 -13.80
N ALA A 175 -18.87 -7.54 -14.29
CA ALA A 175 -17.64 -8.08 -13.73
C ALA A 175 -17.45 -7.67 -12.26
N ALA A 176 -17.72 -6.41 -11.93
CA ALA A 176 -17.64 -5.89 -10.58
C ALA A 176 -18.58 -6.64 -9.63
N ARG A 177 -19.85 -6.79 -9.99
CA ARG A 177 -20.85 -7.52 -9.20
C ARG A 177 -20.47 -8.99 -9.02
N ARG A 178 -20.09 -9.65 -10.11
CA ARG A 178 -19.66 -11.05 -10.07
C ARG A 178 -18.43 -11.27 -9.19
N SER A 179 -17.46 -10.37 -9.25
CA SER A 179 -16.29 -10.42 -8.39
C SER A 179 -16.68 -10.28 -6.92
N LEU A 180 -17.56 -9.35 -6.59
CA LEU A 180 -18.03 -9.14 -5.23
C LEU A 180 -18.81 -10.35 -4.70
N ASP A 181 -19.66 -10.99 -5.52
CA ASP A 181 -20.34 -12.23 -5.17
C ASP A 181 -19.35 -13.36 -4.85
N GLN A 182 -18.29 -13.49 -5.65
CA GLN A 182 -17.22 -14.48 -5.43
C GLN A 182 -16.41 -14.21 -4.16
N ILE A 183 -16.11 -12.95 -3.87
CA ILE A 183 -15.46 -12.54 -2.63
C ILE A 183 -16.33 -12.90 -1.44
N ARG A 184 -17.62 -12.56 -1.46
CA ARG A 184 -18.57 -12.89 -0.40
C ARG A 184 -18.74 -14.40 -0.21
N GLN A 185 -18.72 -15.18 -1.30
CA GLN A 185 -18.71 -16.64 -1.23
C GLN A 185 -17.47 -17.14 -0.48
N GLY A 186 -16.28 -16.61 -0.79
CA GLY A 186 -15.06 -16.97 -0.08
C GLY A 186 -15.10 -16.63 1.41
N LEU A 187 -15.61 -15.47 1.76
CA LEU A 187 -15.82 -15.05 3.17
C LEU A 187 -16.81 -15.98 3.88
N ALA A 188 -17.88 -16.38 3.20
CA ALA A 188 -18.84 -17.33 3.75
C ALA A 188 -18.20 -18.71 4.00
N MET A 189 -17.37 -19.20 3.07
CA MET A 189 -16.61 -20.44 3.22
C MET A 189 -15.59 -20.38 4.36
N ALA A 190 -15.01 -19.21 4.62
CA ALA A 190 -14.11 -18.97 5.76
C ALA A 190 -14.87 -18.84 7.09
N GLY A 191 -16.19 -18.79 7.09
CA GLY A 191 -17.00 -18.49 8.27
C GLY A 191 -16.88 -17.03 8.73
N ARG A 192 -16.42 -16.11 7.88
CA ARG A 192 -16.12 -14.70 8.17
C ARG A 192 -17.01 -13.75 7.36
N ARG A 193 -18.34 -14.02 7.36
CA ARG A 193 -19.31 -13.24 6.55
C ARG A 193 -19.33 -11.75 6.86
N GLY A 194 -18.93 -11.36 8.06
CA GLY A 194 -18.87 -9.98 8.51
C GLY A 194 -17.56 -9.26 8.17
N LEU A 195 -16.53 -9.97 7.69
CA LEU A 195 -15.25 -9.35 7.39
C LEU A 195 -15.40 -8.25 6.34
N ALA A 196 -14.68 -7.15 6.53
CA ALA A 196 -14.73 -6.03 5.63
C ALA A 196 -14.14 -6.37 4.25
N ILE A 197 -14.67 -5.75 3.22
CA ILE A 197 -14.17 -5.82 1.86
C ILE A 197 -13.70 -4.42 1.47
N THR A 198 -12.44 -4.28 1.02
CA THR A 198 -12.03 -3.15 0.21
C THR A 198 -12.12 -3.58 -1.25
N TYR A 199 -13.06 -3.04 -1.99
CA TYR A 199 -13.20 -3.32 -3.41
C TYR A 199 -12.17 -2.54 -4.22
N TYR A 200 -11.46 -3.23 -5.10
CA TYR A 200 -10.49 -2.61 -6.00
C TYR A 200 -10.96 -2.73 -7.46
N PRO A 201 -11.47 -1.66 -8.06
CA PRO A 201 -11.73 -1.62 -9.48
C PRO A 201 -10.40 -1.55 -10.23
N VAL A 202 -10.02 -2.61 -10.91
CA VAL A 202 -8.80 -2.61 -11.75
C VAL A 202 -8.89 -1.61 -12.89
N LEU A 203 -10.10 -1.15 -13.16
CA LEU A 203 -10.45 -0.23 -14.23
C LEU A 203 -11.13 1.01 -13.65
N THR A 204 -10.58 2.15 -13.94
CA THR A 204 -11.13 3.45 -13.55
C THR A 204 -12.19 3.90 -14.56
N ASN A 205 -13.40 3.34 -14.47
CA ASN A 205 -14.55 3.87 -15.18
C ASN A 205 -15.80 3.85 -14.29
N ALA A 206 -16.73 4.75 -14.55
CA ALA A 206 -17.93 4.94 -13.74
C ALA A 206 -18.72 3.63 -13.53
N PHE A 207 -18.80 2.74 -14.52
CA PHE A 207 -19.53 1.48 -14.39
C PHE A 207 -18.87 0.54 -13.37
N ALA A 208 -17.54 0.40 -13.42
CA ALA A 208 -16.79 -0.42 -12.48
C ALA A 208 -16.83 0.16 -11.06
N LEU A 209 -16.80 1.48 -10.95
CA LEU A 209 -16.77 2.20 -9.68
C LEU A 209 -18.12 2.19 -8.96
N ILE A 210 -19.24 2.34 -9.67
CA ILE A 210 -20.57 2.51 -9.07
C ILE A 210 -21.31 1.17 -8.89
N ALA A 211 -21.08 0.19 -9.75
CA ALA A 211 -21.77 -1.10 -9.69
C ALA A 211 -21.69 -1.84 -8.34
N PRO A 212 -20.61 -1.69 -7.53
CA PRO A 212 -20.52 -2.27 -6.18
C PRO A 212 -21.47 -1.66 -5.15
N LEU A 213 -22.09 -0.52 -5.42
CA LEU A 213 -22.98 0.20 -4.49
C LEU A 213 -24.44 -0.26 -4.55
N ASP A 214 -24.72 -1.44 -5.06
CA ASP A 214 -26.05 -2.05 -5.05
C ASP A 214 -26.47 -2.39 -3.61
N GLU A 215 -27.58 -1.82 -3.13
CA GLU A 215 -28.04 -2.01 -1.75
C GLU A 215 -28.29 -3.46 -1.36
N ALA A 216 -28.74 -4.30 -2.31
CA ALA A 216 -29.10 -5.69 -2.05
C ALA A 216 -27.89 -6.63 -2.02
N ARG A 217 -26.89 -6.38 -2.86
CA ARG A 217 -25.75 -7.28 -3.09
C ARG A 217 -24.39 -6.60 -3.02
N GLY A 218 -24.38 -5.26 -2.93
CA GLY A 218 -23.21 -4.43 -2.97
C GLY A 218 -22.41 -4.39 -1.67
N LEU A 219 -21.59 -3.39 -1.58
CA LEU A 219 -20.79 -3.11 -0.40
C LEU A 219 -21.69 -2.59 0.75
N ARG A 220 -21.34 -2.99 1.96
CA ARG A 220 -21.97 -2.46 3.19
C ARG A 220 -21.32 -1.13 3.54
N ARG A 221 -21.96 -0.34 4.38
CA ARG A 221 -21.41 0.93 4.91
C ARG A 221 -20.05 0.78 5.60
N THR A 222 -19.73 -0.43 6.08
CA THR A 222 -18.44 -0.76 6.72
C THR A 222 -17.48 -1.52 5.81
N ASP A 223 -17.81 -1.65 4.54
CA ASP A 223 -16.92 -2.03 3.46
C ASP A 223 -16.37 -0.77 2.78
N GLY A 224 -15.40 -0.88 1.90
CA GLY A 224 -14.75 0.25 1.26
C GLY A 224 -14.35 0.04 -0.18
N VAL A 225 -13.76 1.08 -0.74
CA VAL A 225 -13.21 1.08 -2.09
C VAL A 225 -11.76 1.59 -2.06
N LEU A 226 -10.95 1.07 -2.95
CA LEU A 226 -9.60 1.57 -3.16
C LEU A 226 -9.62 2.63 -4.27
N LEU A 227 -9.30 3.86 -3.90
CA LEU A 227 -9.09 4.98 -4.79
C LEU A 227 -7.61 5.35 -4.76
N THR A 228 -7.02 5.63 -5.92
CA THR A 228 -5.56 5.77 -6.00
C THR A 228 -5.16 7.16 -6.48
N ILE A 229 -4.32 7.83 -5.71
CA ILE A 229 -3.53 8.95 -6.20
C ILE A 229 -2.16 8.43 -6.61
N LEU A 230 -1.67 8.84 -7.77
CA LEU A 230 -0.35 8.41 -8.23
C LEU A 230 0.77 9.22 -7.57
N PRO A 231 2.00 8.68 -7.52
CA PRO A 231 3.14 9.33 -6.87
C PRO A 231 3.47 10.73 -7.42
N ASP A 232 3.17 10.99 -8.68
CA ASP A 232 3.32 12.29 -9.33
C ASP A 232 2.15 13.27 -9.06
N LEU A 233 1.34 12.98 -8.03
CA LEU A 233 0.15 13.73 -7.64
C LEU A 233 -0.89 13.86 -8.76
N THR A 234 -0.99 12.81 -9.59
CA THR A 234 -2.01 12.72 -10.64
C THR A 234 -3.26 11.99 -10.17
N ILE A 235 -4.41 12.48 -10.59
CA ILE A 235 -5.75 11.98 -10.27
C ILE A 235 -6.59 11.83 -11.53
N GLU A 236 -7.74 11.17 -11.42
CA GLU A 236 -8.74 11.02 -12.48
C GLU A 236 -10.10 11.53 -12.02
N GLU A 237 -10.86 12.18 -12.92
CA GLU A 237 -12.18 12.75 -12.59
C GLU A 237 -13.17 11.69 -12.10
N ASP A 238 -13.16 10.50 -12.71
CA ASP A 238 -14.03 9.39 -12.33
C ASP A 238 -13.80 8.92 -10.88
N LEU A 239 -12.57 9.00 -10.38
CA LEU A 239 -12.26 8.65 -8.99
C LEU A 239 -12.80 9.67 -7.99
N VAL A 240 -12.80 10.97 -8.35
CA VAL A 240 -13.40 12.02 -7.50
C VAL A 240 -14.92 11.87 -7.48
N ALA A 241 -15.54 11.60 -8.64
CA ALA A 241 -16.96 11.31 -8.73
C ALA A 241 -17.34 10.06 -7.90
N ALA A 242 -16.53 9.01 -7.97
CA ALA A 242 -16.72 7.82 -7.16
C ALA A 242 -16.61 8.14 -5.65
N ALA A 243 -15.61 8.94 -5.24
CA ALA A 243 -15.44 9.32 -3.84
C ALA A 243 -16.70 9.98 -3.26
N LEU A 244 -17.38 10.85 -4.01
CA LEU A 244 -18.66 11.45 -3.62
C LEU A 244 -19.75 10.41 -3.35
N VAL A 245 -19.93 9.46 -4.28
CA VAL A 245 -20.97 8.43 -4.16
C VAL A 245 -20.65 7.44 -3.02
N TYR A 246 -19.39 7.10 -2.82
CA TYR A 246 -18.95 6.24 -1.72
C TYR A 246 -19.04 6.95 -0.36
N GLU A 247 -18.85 8.27 -0.31
CA GLU A 247 -19.08 9.08 0.90
C GLU A 247 -20.56 9.05 1.29
N GLU A 248 -21.45 9.29 0.35
CA GLU A 248 -22.90 9.22 0.55
C GLU A 248 -23.35 7.81 1.00
N ALA A 249 -22.78 6.77 0.39
CA ALA A 249 -23.04 5.39 0.79
C ALA A 249 -22.48 5.02 2.18
N GLY A 250 -21.64 5.90 2.78
CA GLY A 250 -21.02 5.67 4.08
C GLY A 250 -19.89 4.64 4.06
N CYS A 251 -19.40 4.25 2.87
CA CYS A 251 -18.28 3.34 2.71
C CYS A 251 -16.94 4.06 3.00
N TYR A 252 -15.98 3.36 3.62
CA TYR A 252 -14.64 3.93 3.75
C TYR A 252 -13.88 3.93 2.42
N ARG A 253 -12.91 4.83 2.29
CA ARG A 253 -12.02 4.90 1.13
C ARG A 253 -10.60 4.60 1.58
N GLN A 254 -9.87 3.89 0.73
CA GLN A 254 -8.51 3.45 0.97
C GLN A 254 -7.63 3.88 -0.19
N CYS A 255 -6.49 4.48 0.09
CA CYS A 255 -5.53 4.85 -0.94
C CYS A 255 -4.42 3.82 -1.07
N GLY A 256 -4.26 3.26 -2.25
CA GLY A 256 -3.24 2.25 -2.55
C GLY A 256 -1.94 2.79 -3.15
N GLY A 257 -1.89 4.04 -3.57
CA GLY A 257 -0.87 4.51 -4.52
C GLY A 257 0.15 5.54 -4.05
N THR A 258 0.02 6.08 -2.85
CA THR A 258 0.91 7.14 -2.36
C THR A 258 2.28 6.65 -1.89
N GLY A 259 2.51 5.36 -1.90
CA GLY A 259 3.77 4.77 -1.50
C GLY A 259 4.81 4.93 -2.58
N THR A 260 5.71 5.85 -2.43
CA THR A 260 6.79 6.03 -3.37
C THR A 260 8.05 5.30 -2.92
N GLY A 261 8.48 4.39 -3.76
CA GLY A 261 9.90 4.08 -3.82
C GLY A 261 10.62 5.17 -4.61
N PRO A 262 11.96 5.20 -4.60
CA PRO A 262 12.73 6.18 -5.36
C PRO A 262 12.56 5.91 -6.87
N PHE A 263 11.62 6.59 -7.50
CA PHE A 263 11.51 6.63 -8.95
C PHE A 263 12.34 7.81 -9.46
N GLY A 264 13.53 7.54 -9.97
CA GLY A 264 14.36 8.40 -10.81
C GLY A 264 14.24 9.92 -10.59
N GLY A 265 14.79 10.46 -9.54
CA GLY A 265 14.87 11.89 -9.22
C GLY A 265 15.73 12.09 -7.99
N ALA A 266 16.02 13.32 -7.63
CA ALA A 266 16.66 13.64 -6.37
C ALA A 266 15.79 13.05 -5.25
N VAL A 267 16.42 12.25 -4.41
CA VAL A 267 15.78 11.42 -3.40
C VAL A 267 14.93 12.24 -2.44
N GLU A 268 15.37 13.42 -2.12
CA GLU A 268 14.74 14.36 -1.19
C GLU A 268 13.40 14.89 -1.73
N GLY A 269 13.32 15.16 -3.04
CA GLY A 269 12.08 15.57 -3.68
C GLY A 269 10.99 14.52 -3.56
N ARG A 270 11.36 13.23 -3.61
CA ARG A 270 10.42 12.13 -3.44
C ARG A 270 9.83 12.02 -2.03
N MET A 271 10.56 12.45 -1.00
CA MET A 271 10.02 12.53 0.35
C MET A 271 8.91 13.57 0.45
N ILE A 272 9.06 14.72 -0.20
CA ILE A 272 8.03 15.76 -0.23
C ILE A 272 6.75 15.22 -0.90
N GLU A 273 6.86 14.56 -2.06
CA GLU A 273 5.73 13.92 -2.72
C GLU A 273 5.09 12.83 -1.84
N SER A 274 5.90 12.05 -1.12
CA SER A 274 5.42 10.99 -0.22
C SER A 274 4.63 11.53 0.99
N VAL A 275 4.88 12.76 1.39
CA VAL A 275 4.07 13.45 2.41
C VAL A 275 2.86 14.12 1.78
N ALA A 276 3.02 14.75 0.61
CA ALA A 276 1.93 15.45 -0.07
C ALA A 276 0.83 14.49 -0.58
N GLY A 277 1.20 13.28 -1.04
CA GLY A 277 0.27 12.30 -1.58
C GLY A 277 -0.85 11.89 -0.60
N PRO A 278 -0.55 11.45 0.64
CA PRO A 278 -1.56 11.15 1.64
C PRO A 278 -2.47 12.33 2.00
N LEU A 279 -1.92 13.54 2.08
CA LEU A 279 -2.72 14.76 2.30
C LEU A 279 -3.67 15.01 1.12
N ALA A 280 -3.16 14.91 -0.09
CA ALA A 280 -3.96 15.07 -1.30
C ALA A 280 -5.05 13.99 -1.41
N ALA A 281 -4.72 12.72 -1.10
CA ALA A 281 -5.69 11.61 -1.12
C ALA A 281 -6.86 11.86 -0.16
N TRP A 282 -6.59 12.37 1.03
CA TRP A 282 -7.65 12.77 1.95
C TRP A 282 -8.48 13.95 1.40
N ILE A 283 -7.84 14.95 0.81
CA ILE A 283 -8.54 16.12 0.28
C ILE A 283 -9.43 15.73 -0.91
N VAL A 284 -8.93 14.94 -1.87
CA VAL A 284 -9.62 14.68 -3.14
C VAL A 284 -10.52 13.46 -3.13
N TYR A 285 -10.31 12.49 -2.22
CA TYR A 285 -11.07 11.23 -2.17
C TYR A 285 -11.66 10.92 -0.80
N ARG A 286 -11.31 11.67 0.24
CA ARG A 286 -11.61 11.33 1.64
C ARG A 286 -11.07 9.95 2.03
N ASP A 287 -9.88 9.61 1.55
CA ASP A 287 -9.26 8.34 1.88
C ASP A 287 -8.88 8.29 3.38
N THR A 288 -9.44 7.34 4.09
CA THR A 288 -9.26 7.19 5.54
C THR A 288 -8.15 6.22 5.91
N LEU A 289 -7.86 5.25 5.03
CA LEU A 289 -6.76 4.30 5.18
C LEU A 289 -5.71 4.61 4.11
N LEU A 290 -4.55 5.07 4.52
CA LEU A 290 -3.56 5.64 3.61
C LEU A 290 -2.29 4.80 3.56
N SER A 291 -1.82 4.52 2.36
CA SER A 291 -0.49 3.97 2.17
C SER A 291 0.56 5.03 2.52
N ALA A 292 1.29 4.79 3.59
CA ALA A 292 2.43 5.62 3.94
C ALA A 292 3.66 5.04 3.28
N GLY A 293 4.21 5.74 2.32
CA GLY A 293 5.34 5.31 1.54
C GLY A 293 6.46 4.69 2.35
N GLY A 294 7.00 3.60 1.88
CA GLY A 294 8.19 3.00 2.49
C GLY A 294 8.32 1.51 2.40
N ALA A 295 7.41 0.77 1.81
CA ALA A 295 7.60 -0.67 1.76
C ALA A 295 7.84 -1.23 0.37
N ALA A 296 7.32 -0.73 -0.67
CA ALA A 296 7.73 -1.08 -2.03
C ALA A 296 7.11 -0.13 -3.05
N PRO A 297 7.81 0.16 -4.12
CA PRO A 297 7.22 0.90 -5.19
C PRO A 297 6.14 0.04 -5.84
N VAL A 298 4.89 0.47 -5.77
CA VAL A 298 3.93 0.07 -6.78
C VAL A 298 4.37 0.78 -8.05
N SER A 299 5.02 0.04 -8.96
CA SER A 299 5.24 0.57 -10.28
C SER A 299 3.87 0.73 -10.94
N PRO A 300 3.41 1.93 -11.26
CA PRO A 300 2.41 2.06 -12.29
C PRO A 300 3.00 1.39 -13.54
N LEU A 301 2.16 0.81 -14.38
CA LEU A 301 2.57 0.29 -15.69
C LEU A 301 3.54 1.31 -16.30
N PRO A 302 4.74 0.89 -16.73
CA PRO A 302 5.72 1.85 -17.20
C PRO A 302 5.11 2.60 -18.38
N ARG A 303 4.79 3.87 -18.19
CA ARG A 303 4.63 4.77 -19.31
C ARG A 303 5.94 4.70 -20.08
N LYS A 304 5.90 4.53 -21.39
CA LYS A 304 7.08 4.42 -22.26
C LYS A 304 8.09 5.50 -21.85
N GLY A 305 9.20 5.12 -21.24
CA GLY A 305 10.32 6.00 -20.90
C GLY A 305 10.65 6.18 -19.41
N THR A 306 9.85 5.66 -18.46
CA THR A 306 10.20 5.73 -17.04
C THR A 306 10.91 4.47 -16.56
N VAL A 307 12.15 4.66 -16.14
CA VAL A 307 13.01 3.63 -15.58
C VAL A 307 12.73 3.54 -14.08
N GLY A 308 11.95 2.54 -13.66
CA GLY A 308 11.75 2.26 -12.24
C GLY A 308 12.94 1.49 -11.66
N LEU A 309 13.63 2.07 -10.70
CA LEU A 309 14.56 1.33 -9.85
C LEU A 309 13.79 0.80 -8.65
N HIS A 310 13.56 -0.51 -8.60
CA HIS A 310 13.04 -1.17 -7.41
C HIS A 310 14.17 -1.35 -6.40
N GLN A 311 14.02 -0.77 -5.22
CA GLN A 311 14.86 -1.10 -4.09
C GLN A 311 14.04 -1.87 -3.07
N SER A 312 14.51 -3.07 -2.74
CA SER A 312 13.97 -3.88 -1.67
C SER A 312 14.10 -3.16 -0.31
N PRO A 313 13.11 -3.19 0.59
CA PRO A 313 13.25 -2.68 1.95
C PRO A 313 14.39 -3.34 2.72
N ALA A 314 14.70 -4.58 2.41
CA ALA A 314 15.80 -5.31 3.06
C ALA A 314 17.16 -5.06 2.39
N SER A 315 17.17 -4.69 1.11
CA SER A 315 18.33 -4.20 0.37
C SER A 315 18.40 -2.68 0.33
N ALA A 316 17.37 -2.01 0.87
CA ALA A 316 17.38 -0.58 0.99
C ALA A 316 18.65 -0.17 1.74
N SER A 317 19.48 0.61 1.08
CA SER A 317 20.55 1.31 1.76
C SER A 317 19.99 1.96 3.03
N ARG A 318 20.79 2.15 4.06
CA ARG A 318 20.37 2.90 5.26
C ARG A 318 19.65 4.20 4.90
N GLY A 319 20.04 4.83 3.78
CA GLY A 319 19.39 6.00 3.23
C GLY A 319 17.91 5.82 2.87
N ALA A 320 17.50 4.74 2.24
CA ALA A 320 16.09 4.52 1.88
C ALA A 320 15.23 4.20 3.13
N ALA A 321 15.80 3.50 4.11
CA ALA A 321 15.13 3.26 5.39
C ALA A 321 14.94 4.56 6.17
N TRP A 322 15.94 5.44 6.17
CA TRP A 322 15.88 6.77 6.77
C TRP A 322 14.82 7.64 6.10
N GLN A 323 14.75 7.67 4.77
CA GLN A 323 13.71 8.41 4.04
C GLN A 323 12.31 7.95 4.41
N SER A 324 12.11 6.64 4.45
CA SER A 324 10.84 6.06 4.88
C SER A 324 10.50 6.50 6.31
N PHE A 325 11.47 6.51 7.20
CA PHE A 325 11.26 6.98 8.57
C PHE A 325 10.95 8.48 8.59
N ALA A 326 11.68 9.32 7.86
CA ALA A 326 11.46 10.77 7.80
C ALA A 326 10.04 11.11 7.33
N VAL A 327 9.57 10.47 6.25
CA VAL A 327 8.19 10.62 5.76
C VAL A 327 7.17 10.20 6.82
N GLN A 328 7.38 9.03 7.45
CA GLN A 328 6.50 8.53 8.49
C GLN A 328 6.46 9.46 9.72
N HIS A 329 7.61 10.00 10.09
CA HIS A 329 7.73 10.92 11.22
C HIS A 329 7.00 12.23 10.94
N ALA A 330 7.21 12.81 9.74
CA ALA A 330 6.53 14.01 9.29
C ALA A 330 4.99 13.85 9.29
N LEU A 331 4.49 12.77 8.67
CA LEU A 331 3.06 12.49 8.59
C LEU A 331 2.44 12.23 9.97
N ARG A 332 3.07 11.39 10.78
CA ARG A 332 2.55 11.03 12.10
C ARG A 332 2.47 12.22 13.05
N ARG A 333 3.47 13.08 12.99
CA ARG A 333 3.56 14.26 13.84
C ARG A 333 2.51 15.32 13.48
N ASN A 334 2.25 15.48 12.19
CA ASN A 334 1.49 16.61 11.67
C ASN A 334 0.06 16.28 11.19
N THR A 335 -0.34 15.00 11.19
CA THR A 335 -1.67 14.58 10.74
C THR A 335 -2.32 13.61 11.72
N ASN A 336 -3.66 13.48 11.65
CA ASN A 336 -4.41 12.45 12.37
C ASN A 336 -4.65 11.17 11.55
N GLN A 337 -4.15 11.11 10.33
CA GLN A 337 -4.43 10.04 9.38
C GLN A 337 -3.95 8.67 9.85
N ILE A 338 -4.63 7.61 9.39
CA ILE A 338 -4.29 6.21 9.63
C ILE A 338 -3.40 5.72 8.49
N TYR A 339 -2.20 5.28 8.83
CA TYR A 339 -1.24 4.79 7.85
C TYR A 339 -1.06 3.28 7.90
N TYR A 340 -0.83 2.69 6.74
CA TYR A 340 -0.42 1.29 6.62
C TYR A 340 0.79 1.16 5.69
N SER A 341 1.59 0.13 5.95
CA SER A 341 2.66 -0.31 5.09
C SER A 341 2.19 -1.48 4.23
N ILE A 342 2.56 -1.48 2.97
CA ILE A 342 2.35 -2.64 2.12
C ILE A 342 3.53 -3.59 2.35
N ILE A 343 3.26 -4.73 2.95
CA ILE A 343 4.25 -5.80 3.10
C ILE A 343 4.16 -6.68 1.87
N TRP A 344 5.10 -6.49 0.98
CA TRP A 344 5.24 -7.32 -0.20
C TRP A 344 6.31 -8.36 0.04
N GLY A 345 6.08 -9.52 -0.53
CA GLY A 345 7.17 -10.40 -0.79
C GLY A 345 8.03 -9.87 -1.93
N GLU A 346 9.00 -9.06 -1.61
CA GLU A 346 10.00 -8.69 -2.60
C GLU A 346 10.86 -9.91 -2.89
N SER A 347 10.65 -10.51 -4.04
CA SER A 347 11.49 -11.60 -4.49
C SER A 347 12.67 -11.07 -5.28
N VAL A 348 13.81 -11.58 -4.97
CA VAL A 348 15.03 -11.43 -5.77
C VAL A 348 14.93 -12.21 -7.08
N GLY A 349 13.90 -13.08 -7.21
CA GLY A 349 13.54 -13.88 -8.38
C GLY A 349 12.32 -14.73 -8.09
N LEU A 350 11.69 -15.25 -9.15
CA LEU A 350 10.51 -16.13 -9.09
C LEU A 350 10.71 -17.39 -8.25
N ASP A 351 11.95 -17.87 -8.19
CA ASP A 351 12.29 -19.13 -7.56
C ASP A 351 12.54 -19.00 -6.05
N ASP A 352 12.52 -17.78 -5.50
CA ASP A 352 12.97 -17.49 -4.14
C ASP A 352 11.85 -17.22 -3.12
N LEU A 353 10.57 -17.20 -3.52
CA LEU A 353 9.42 -16.87 -2.64
C LEU A 353 9.27 -17.78 -1.41
N ILE A 354 9.96 -18.91 -1.38
CA ILE A 354 9.97 -19.85 -0.26
C ILE A 354 11.35 -19.97 0.39
N SER A 355 12.32 -19.17 -0.04
CA SER A 355 13.70 -19.25 0.50
C SER A 355 13.78 -18.68 1.92
N GLU A 356 14.78 -19.13 2.67
CA GLU A 356 15.10 -18.56 3.99
C GLU A 356 15.41 -17.06 3.88
N ASP A 357 16.15 -16.64 2.86
CA ASP A 357 16.49 -15.23 2.56
C ASP A 357 15.21 -14.39 2.40
N TYR A 358 14.25 -14.86 1.59
CA TYR A 358 12.99 -14.20 1.40
C TYR A 358 12.17 -14.03 2.70
N LEU A 359 12.06 -15.11 3.48
CA LEU A 359 11.34 -15.08 4.76
C LEU A 359 11.98 -14.13 5.76
N LEU A 360 13.31 -14.04 5.80
CA LEU A 360 14.01 -13.07 6.64
C LEU A 360 13.78 -11.62 6.18
N ARG A 361 13.74 -11.35 4.88
CA ARG A 361 13.39 -10.02 4.34
C ARG A 361 11.97 -9.61 4.76
N VAL A 362 11.02 -10.52 4.63
CA VAL A 362 9.64 -10.30 5.07
C VAL A 362 9.57 -10.03 6.57
N ALA A 363 10.29 -10.80 7.37
CA ALA A 363 10.36 -10.60 8.81
C ALA A 363 10.91 -9.19 9.16
N LEU A 364 12.01 -8.78 8.55
CA LEU A 364 12.57 -7.44 8.74
C LEU A 364 11.59 -6.35 8.34
N SER A 365 10.86 -6.52 7.23
CA SER A 365 9.87 -5.55 6.77
C SER A 365 8.70 -5.44 7.74
N SER A 366 8.15 -6.56 8.22
CA SER A 366 7.01 -6.56 9.16
C SER A 366 7.41 -6.04 10.56
N ILE A 367 8.57 -6.43 11.08
CA ILE A 367 9.10 -5.92 12.36
C ILE A 367 9.30 -4.40 12.28
N ARG A 368 10.00 -3.92 11.25
CA ARG A 368 10.21 -2.48 11.03
C ARG A 368 8.89 -1.73 10.97
N SER A 369 7.95 -2.17 10.16
CA SER A 369 6.66 -1.50 10.01
C SER A 369 5.84 -1.50 11.30
N THR A 370 5.95 -2.56 12.12
CA THR A 370 5.36 -2.62 13.46
C THR A 370 5.94 -1.53 14.38
N LEU A 371 7.26 -1.41 14.42
CA LEU A 371 7.96 -0.42 15.24
C LEU A 371 7.72 1.01 14.74
N LEU A 372 7.56 1.19 13.43
CA LEU A 372 7.16 2.46 12.84
C LEU A 372 5.70 2.84 13.14
N GLY A 373 4.94 2.01 13.84
CA GLY A 373 3.53 2.28 14.16
C GLY A 373 2.63 2.26 12.93
N LEU A 374 2.90 1.39 11.96
CA LEU A 374 2.06 1.22 10.78
C LEU A 374 1.10 0.04 10.96
N ASN A 375 -0.06 0.13 10.35
CA ASN A 375 -0.90 -1.01 10.06
C ASN A 375 -0.36 -1.74 8.82
N PHE A 376 -0.93 -2.86 8.43
CA PHE A 376 -0.41 -3.65 7.33
C PHE A 376 -1.42 -3.83 6.21
N ARG A 377 -0.92 -3.76 4.99
CA ARG A 377 -1.47 -4.45 3.85
C ARG A 377 -0.51 -5.58 3.50
N VAL A 378 -0.95 -6.81 3.68
CA VAL A 378 -0.20 -7.99 3.26
C VAL A 378 -0.51 -8.22 1.78
N GLY A 379 0.44 -7.84 0.94
CA GLY A 379 0.20 -7.66 -0.49
C GLY A 379 0.02 -8.94 -1.28
N CYS A 380 -0.67 -8.77 -2.25
CA CYS A 380 -0.83 -9.27 -3.61
C CYS A 380 -0.32 -10.70 -3.87
N THR A 381 -1.23 -11.64 -4.17
CA THR A 381 -0.92 -13.03 -4.57
C THR A 381 -0.10 -13.85 -3.59
N ASN A 382 0.20 -13.30 -2.42
CA ASN A 382 0.89 -14.05 -1.40
C ASN A 382 0.01 -15.15 -0.82
N PRO A 383 0.54 -16.34 -0.62
CA PRO A 383 -0.21 -17.42 0.00
C PRO A 383 -0.52 -17.14 1.48
N PRO A 384 -1.50 -17.83 2.09
CA PRO A 384 -1.86 -17.64 3.50
C PRO A 384 -0.69 -17.79 4.47
N THR A 385 0.29 -18.61 4.12
CA THR A 385 1.55 -18.78 4.87
C THR A 385 2.32 -17.48 5.03
N PHE A 386 2.28 -16.63 4.02
CA PHE A 386 2.91 -15.32 4.06
C PHE A 386 2.22 -14.40 5.07
N THR A 387 0.89 -14.37 5.06
CA THR A 387 0.11 -13.61 6.06
C THR A 387 0.44 -14.09 7.48
N SER A 388 0.47 -15.39 7.71
CA SER A 388 0.84 -15.96 9.02
C SER A 388 2.24 -15.53 9.44
N TRP A 389 3.22 -15.60 8.54
CA TRP A 389 4.60 -15.19 8.83
C TRP A 389 4.73 -13.71 9.17
N VAL A 390 4.01 -12.83 8.44
CA VAL A 390 3.95 -11.38 8.72
C VAL A 390 3.36 -11.12 10.10
N VAL A 391 2.24 -11.78 10.44
CA VAL A 391 1.60 -11.64 11.74
C VAL A 391 2.52 -12.10 12.87
N GLU A 392 3.11 -13.28 12.75
CA GLU A 392 3.97 -13.85 13.77
C GLU A 392 5.21 -13.00 14.03
N THR A 393 5.87 -12.52 12.98
CA THR A 393 7.07 -11.68 13.12
C THR A 393 6.73 -10.29 13.66
N SER A 394 5.55 -9.76 13.33
CA SER A 394 5.03 -8.53 13.93
C SER A 394 4.73 -8.71 15.43
N ASP A 395 4.03 -9.78 15.80
CA ASP A 395 3.72 -10.09 17.20
C ASP A 395 5.00 -10.38 18.01
N ALA A 396 5.99 -11.03 17.39
CA ALA A 396 7.28 -11.27 17.98
C ALA A 396 8.03 -9.97 18.31
N ALA A 397 7.97 -8.96 17.44
CA ALA A 397 8.56 -7.64 17.72
C ALA A 397 7.97 -7.00 18.99
N ILE A 398 6.65 -7.15 19.17
CA ILE A 398 5.95 -6.63 20.35
C ILE A 398 6.30 -7.43 21.60
N LYS A 399 6.25 -8.77 21.52
CA LYS A 399 6.57 -9.67 22.64
C LYS A 399 8.02 -9.52 23.12
N SER A 400 8.95 -9.44 22.17
CA SER A 400 10.39 -9.23 22.46
C SER A 400 10.70 -7.80 22.90
N GLN A 401 9.69 -6.92 22.97
CA GLN A 401 9.86 -5.50 23.33
C GLN A 401 10.94 -4.81 22.49
N LEU A 402 11.06 -5.18 21.21
CA LEU A 402 12.04 -4.57 20.31
C LEU A 402 11.83 -3.05 20.23
N THR A 403 12.94 -2.34 20.16
CA THR A 403 13.01 -0.90 19.90
C THR A 403 13.63 -0.64 18.55
N LEU A 404 13.49 0.57 18.02
CA LEU A 404 14.13 0.94 16.74
C LEU A 404 15.64 0.75 16.75
N PRO A 405 16.39 1.15 17.83
CA PRO A 405 17.82 0.84 17.92
C PRO A 405 18.15 -0.66 17.87
N ALA A 406 17.44 -1.45 18.68
CA ALA A 406 17.67 -2.90 18.70
C ALA A 406 17.33 -3.55 17.35
N PHE A 407 16.32 -3.06 16.68
CA PHE A 407 15.97 -3.51 15.33
C PHE A 407 17.04 -3.15 14.29
N ASP A 408 17.64 -1.96 14.35
CA ASP A 408 18.70 -1.56 13.41
C ASP A 408 19.92 -2.48 13.52
N GLU A 409 20.34 -2.82 14.74
CA GLU A 409 21.39 -3.78 15.00
C GLU A 409 21.04 -5.19 14.50
N LEU A 410 19.81 -5.65 14.79
CA LEU A 410 19.28 -6.93 14.33
C LEU A 410 19.29 -7.00 12.79
N ALA A 411 18.76 -5.96 12.13
CA ALA A 411 18.67 -5.87 10.68
C ALA A 411 20.06 -5.87 10.02
N ALA A 412 21.01 -5.11 10.58
CA ALA A 412 22.38 -5.08 10.11
C ALA A 412 23.05 -6.45 10.22
N ARG A 413 22.81 -7.17 11.32
CA ARG A 413 23.34 -8.51 11.52
C ARG A 413 22.74 -9.52 10.54
N ILE A 414 21.41 -9.56 10.40
CA ILE A 414 20.72 -10.46 9.46
C ILE A 414 21.19 -10.18 8.03
N THR A 415 21.28 -8.91 7.63
CA THR A 415 21.73 -8.52 6.30
C THR A 415 23.13 -9.04 6.02
N ARG A 416 24.06 -8.86 6.94
CA ARG A 416 25.46 -9.30 6.78
C ARG A 416 25.62 -10.84 6.76
N GLU A 417 24.86 -11.55 7.60
CA GLU A 417 25.05 -12.99 7.81
C GLU A 417 24.23 -13.87 6.86
N LYS A 418 23.08 -13.39 6.39
CA LYS A 418 22.06 -14.20 5.72
C LYS A 418 21.55 -13.67 4.40
N LEU A 419 21.44 -12.35 4.23
CA LEU A 419 20.83 -11.82 3.03
C LEU A 419 21.85 -11.72 1.91
N ARG A 420 21.46 -12.19 0.74
CA ARG A 420 22.25 -12.05 -0.48
C ARG A 420 22.03 -10.64 -1.05
N ASP A 421 23.06 -10.06 -1.62
CA ASP A 421 22.86 -8.87 -2.43
C ASP A 421 21.88 -9.19 -3.55
N PRO A 422 20.87 -8.34 -3.78
CA PRO A 422 20.03 -8.51 -4.93
C PRO A 422 20.89 -8.44 -6.19
N PRO A 423 20.70 -9.33 -7.17
CA PRO A 423 21.44 -9.25 -8.41
C PRO A 423 21.28 -7.87 -9.00
N ALA A 424 22.36 -7.29 -9.55
CA ALA A 424 22.32 -6.00 -10.21
C ALA A 424 21.27 -6.07 -11.33
N HIS A 425 20.12 -5.42 -11.10
CA HIS A 425 19.00 -5.48 -12.03
C HIS A 425 19.28 -4.59 -13.23
N THR A 426 19.53 -5.21 -14.36
CA THR A 426 19.42 -4.51 -15.64
C THR A 426 17.97 -4.56 -16.09
N HIS A 427 17.48 -3.49 -16.72
CA HIS A 427 16.13 -3.36 -17.28
C HIS A 427 15.68 -4.50 -18.22
N ARG A 428 16.57 -5.41 -18.53
CA ARG A 428 16.35 -6.56 -19.44
C ARG A 428 16.09 -7.86 -18.72
N ASP A 429 16.19 -7.91 -17.39
CA ASP A 429 16.00 -9.17 -16.66
C ASP A 429 14.51 -9.49 -16.55
N LYS A 430 14.03 -10.32 -17.48
CA LYS A 430 12.64 -10.81 -17.53
C LYS A 430 12.25 -11.66 -16.30
N ARG A 431 13.18 -11.95 -15.41
CA ARG A 431 12.97 -12.71 -14.17
C ARG A 431 12.52 -11.85 -13.01
N MET A 432 12.56 -10.52 -13.14
CA MET A 432 11.98 -9.64 -12.13
C MET A 432 10.46 -9.77 -12.11
N LEU A 433 9.96 -10.11 -10.94
CA LEU A 433 8.55 -9.99 -10.61
C LEU A 433 8.18 -8.53 -10.43
N ILE A 434 8.04 -7.82 -11.53
CA ILE A 434 7.41 -6.51 -11.50
C ILE A 434 5.92 -6.77 -11.40
N TYR A 435 5.32 -6.31 -10.30
CA TYR A 435 3.89 -6.33 -10.09
C TYR A 435 3.15 -5.86 -11.35
N GLY A 436 2.16 -6.65 -11.79
CA GLY A 436 1.37 -6.35 -13.00
C GLY A 436 1.98 -6.79 -14.32
N GLN A 437 3.26 -7.14 -14.41
CA GLN A 437 3.88 -7.59 -15.66
C GLN A 437 3.76 -9.10 -15.90
N ASN A 438 3.77 -9.91 -14.84
CA ASN A 438 3.59 -11.37 -14.97
C ASN A 438 2.83 -11.97 -13.76
N PRO A 439 1.52 -11.72 -13.67
CA PRO A 439 0.69 -12.22 -12.58
C PRO A 439 0.63 -13.76 -12.52
N HIS A 440 0.72 -14.44 -13.65
CA HIS A 440 0.79 -15.90 -13.70
C HIS A 440 2.01 -16.47 -12.99
N ALA A 441 3.16 -15.85 -13.18
CA ALA A 441 4.38 -16.27 -12.54
C ALA A 441 4.31 -16.09 -11.02
N PHE A 442 3.66 -15.04 -10.55
CA PHE A 442 3.41 -14.80 -9.12
C PHE A 442 2.54 -15.87 -8.49
N LEU A 443 1.43 -16.23 -9.14
CA LEU A 443 0.58 -17.32 -8.67
C LEU A 443 1.30 -18.66 -8.68
N GLN A 444 2.06 -18.96 -9.73
CA GLN A 444 2.85 -20.18 -9.80
C GLN A 444 3.90 -20.26 -8.70
N ALA A 445 4.57 -19.14 -8.39
CA ALA A 445 5.50 -19.07 -7.27
C ALA A 445 4.76 -19.27 -5.92
N GLY A 446 3.58 -18.70 -5.75
CA GLY A 446 2.73 -18.93 -4.58
C GLY A 446 2.31 -20.40 -4.39
N LEU A 447 2.17 -21.16 -5.47
CA LEU A 447 1.91 -22.60 -5.43
C LEU A 447 3.09 -23.41 -4.83
N GLN A 448 4.29 -22.89 -4.89
CA GLN A 448 5.44 -23.54 -4.25
C GLN A 448 5.40 -23.41 -2.71
N ALA A 449 4.74 -22.39 -2.20
CA ALA A 449 4.60 -22.15 -0.78
C ALA A 449 3.36 -22.82 -0.17
N TYR A 450 2.26 -22.89 -0.93
CA TYR A 450 0.96 -23.30 -0.43
C TYR A 450 0.15 -24.12 -1.44
N ASP A 451 -0.39 -25.23 -0.98
CA ASP A 451 -1.35 -26.05 -1.73
C ASP A 451 -2.78 -25.56 -1.41
N TRP A 452 -3.35 -24.81 -2.32
CA TRP A 452 -4.67 -24.18 -2.15
C TRP A 452 -5.82 -25.20 -2.10
N TYR A 453 -5.65 -26.36 -2.71
CA TYR A 453 -6.67 -27.40 -2.69
C TYR A 453 -6.59 -28.25 -1.43
N ARG A 454 -5.37 -28.57 -0.97
CA ARG A 454 -5.15 -29.26 0.30
C ARG A 454 -5.20 -28.34 1.52
N GLN A 455 -5.22 -27.03 1.29
CA GLN A 455 -5.28 -25.99 2.32
C GLN A 455 -4.11 -26.10 3.32
N ALA A 456 -2.95 -26.34 2.82
CA ALA A 456 -1.77 -26.60 3.65
C ALA A 456 -0.49 -26.01 3.03
N PRO A 457 0.46 -25.55 3.87
CA PRO A 457 1.79 -25.17 3.42
C PRO A 457 2.52 -26.37 2.80
N THR A 458 3.35 -26.09 1.80
CA THR A 458 4.20 -27.13 1.20
C THR A 458 5.34 -27.56 2.13
N LYS A 459 5.84 -28.76 1.95
CA LYS A 459 7.02 -29.26 2.71
C LYS A 459 8.26 -28.38 2.50
N ALA A 460 8.41 -27.81 1.31
CA ALA A 460 9.52 -26.92 0.97
C ALA A 460 9.45 -25.61 1.77
N TYR A 461 8.26 -24.99 1.81
CA TYR A 461 8.01 -23.80 2.61
C TYR A 461 8.29 -24.07 4.10
N LEU A 462 7.68 -25.08 4.69
CA LEU A 462 7.83 -25.43 6.12
C LEU A 462 9.29 -25.71 6.53
N ARG A 463 10.09 -26.25 5.63
CA ARG A 463 11.53 -26.46 5.89
C ARG A 463 12.29 -25.14 6.00
N ASN A 464 12.04 -24.22 5.10
CA ASN A 464 12.73 -22.93 5.07
C ASN A 464 12.19 -21.99 6.16
N GLU A 465 10.88 -22.02 6.44
CA GLU A 465 10.29 -21.31 7.56
C GLU A 465 10.92 -21.73 8.90
N ARG A 466 11.07 -23.02 9.15
CA ARG A 466 11.75 -23.51 10.37
C ARG A 466 13.17 -22.99 10.51
N ARG A 467 13.92 -22.90 9.41
CA ARG A 467 15.28 -22.34 9.43
C ARG A 467 15.28 -20.83 9.74
N ALA A 468 14.42 -20.07 9.09
CA ALA A 468 14.28 -18.64 9.35
C ALA A 468 13.83 -18.39 10.80
N ARG A 469 12.86 -19.17 11.30
CA ARG A 469 12.35 -19.11 12.68
C ARG A 469 13.46 -19.37 13.69
N GLN A 470 14.18 -20.48 13.55
CA GLN A 470 15.28 -20.83 14.43
C GLN A 470 16.38 -19.77 14.45
N TYR A 471 16.69 -19.20 13.27
CA TYR A 471 17.70 -18.16 13.19
C TYR A 471 17.26 -16.88 13.91
N LEU A 472 16.02 -16.43 13.72
CA LEU A 472 15.47 -15.26 14.43
C LEU A 472 15.40 -15.48 15.95
N GLN A 473 14.99 -16.69 16.40
CA GLN A 473 14.97 -17.05 17.82
C GLN A 473 16.37 -17.02 18.43
N ASN A 474 17.40 -17.50 17.72
CA ASN A 474 18.79 -17.42 18.17
C ASN A 474 19.29 -15.96 18.29
N LEU A 475 18.63 -15.02 17.62
CA LEU A 475 18.89 -13.59 17.73
C LEU A 475 18.02 -12.88 18.80
N GLY A 476 17.23 -13.63 19.56
CA GLY A 476 16.40 -13.11 20.64
C GLY A 476 15.02 -12.62 20.22
N VAL A 477 14.56 -12.94 18.99
CA VAL A 477 13.20 -12.64 18.53
C VAL A 477 12.25 -13.74 18.99
N ASP A 478 11.32 -13.44 19.88
CA ASP A 478 10.37 -14.42 20.43
C ASP A 478 9.23 -14.73 19.42
N LEU A 479 9.43 -15.79 18.65
CA LEU A 479 8.43 -16.30 17.70
C LEU A 479 7.48 -17.36 18.30
N GLY A 480 7.54 -17.56 19.61
CA GLY A 480 6.70 -18.56 20.28
C GLY A 480 7.23 -19.98 20.21
#